data_972b71d142f8af65ccdf212d86691132
#
_entry.id   972b71d142f8af65ccdf212d86691132
#
_cell.length_a   1.000
_cell.length_b   1.000
_cell.length_c   1.000
_cell.angle_alpha   90.00
_cell.angle_beta   90.00
_cell.angle_gamma   90.00
#
_symmetry.space_group_name_H-M   'P 1'
#
loop_
_entity.id
_entity.type
_entity.pdbx_description
1 polymer ?
#
loop_
_entity_poly.entity_id
_entity_poly.type
_entity_poly.pdbx_seq_one_letter_code
_entity_poly.pdbx_strand_id
1 'polypeptide(L)'
;MPTTVEAQNMELMQTLDDAWNAQDVKVFRARHKPDVVVRWPGQPKPTVGIEAHTAESIAFWKTFPDQKLDNHPYRVFFASGDWTCSIARFRGTMKGPMVVGAKEIPPTGKSFEVDFYTIAKWDNGQIVEENLMYDLVGFLQQIGLSK
;
A
#
# COMPACT_ATOMS: atom_id res chain seq x y z
N MET A 1 22.66 7.28 12.64
CA MET A 1 22.87 5.97 11.99
C MET A 1 21.79 5.01 12.42
N PRO A 2 21.08 4.33 11.52
CA PRO A 2 20.12 3.31 11.90
C PRO A 2 20.80 2.11 12.56
N THR A 3 20.11 1.46 13.50
CA THR A 3 20.56 0.19 14.07
C THR A 3 20.50 -0.91 13.01
N THR A 4 21.05 -2.09 13.32
CA THR A 4 21.00 -3.24 12.40
C THR A 4 19.54 -3.65 12.10
N VAL A 5 18.67 -3.64 13.13
CA VAL A 5 17.25 -3.98 12.97
C VAL A 5 16.54 -2.93 12.10
N GLU A 6 16.80 -1.64 12.37
CA GLU A 6 16.21 -0.56 11.58
C GLU A 6 16.62 -0.64 10.12
N ALA A 7 17.92 -0.84 9.85
CA ALA A 7 18.44 -0.97 8.49
C ALA A 7 17.82 -2.19 7.77
N GLN A 8 17.69 -3.32 8.47
CA GLN A 8 17.08 -4.53 7.93
C GLN A 8 15.62 -4.31 7.59
N ASN A 9 14.86 -3.67 8.48
CA ASN A 9 13.43 -3.38 8.24
C ASN A 9 13.26 -2.42 7.07
N MET A 10 14.14 -1.43 6.93
CA MET A 10 14.11 -0.53 5.77
C MET A 10 14.35 -1.28 4.46
N GLU A 11 15.32 -2.19 4.44
CA GLU A 11 15.59 -3.02 3.27
C GLU A 11 14.40 -3.90 2.93
N LEU A 12 13.80 -4.56 3.92
CA LEU A 12 12.61 -5.39 3.72
C LEU A 12 11.42 -4.57 3.23
N MET A 13 11.23 -3.35 3.75
CA MET A 13 10.17 -2.45 3.28
C MET A 13 10.35 -2.13 1.79
N GLN A 14 11.57 -1.87 1.36
CA GLN A 14 11.85 -1.58 -0.05
C GLN A 14 11.53 -2.79 -0.93
N THR A 15 11.85 -4.00 -0.49
CA THR A 15 11.50 -5.23 -1.22
C THR A 15 9.99 -5.45 -1.27
N LEU A 16 9.26 -5.03 -0.23
CA LEU A 16 7.79 -5.09 -0.24
C LEU A 16 7.20 -4.18 -1.31
N ASP A 17 7.68 -2.95 -1.41
CA ASP A 17 7.17 -2.01 -2.42
C ASP A 17 7.61 -2.41 -3.83
N ASP A 18 8.77 -3.04 -3.99
CA ASP A 18 9.15 -3.66 -5.26
C ASP A 18 8.16 -4.77 -5.65
N ALA A 19 7.75 -5.60 -4.68
CA ALA A 19 6.77 -6.65 -4.89
C ALA A 19 5.39 -6.07 -5.21
N TRP A 20 5.00 -4.98 -4.54
CA TRP A 20 3.76 -4.26 -4.83
C TRP A 20 3.76 -3.75 -6.28
N ASN A 21 4.84 -3.12 -6.71
CA ASN A 21 4.98 -2.62 -8.08
C ASN A 21 4.94 -3.76 -9.11
N ALA A 22 5.53 -4.91 -8.79
CA ALA A 22 5.57 -6.08 -9.66
C ALA A 22 4.32 -6.96 -9.54
N GLN A 23 3.44 -6.66 -8.57
CA GLN A 23 2.28 -7.48 -8.24
C GLN A 23 2.68 -8.92 -7.88
N ASP A 24 3.79 -9.05 -7.16
CA ASP A 24 4.35 -10.32 -6.71
C ASP A 24 3.69 -10.72 -5.38
N VAL A 25 2.62 -11.50 -5.48
CA VAL A 25 1.83 -11.94 -4.32
C VAL A 25 2.67 -12.74 -3.33
N LYS A 26 3.61 -13.55 -3.80
CA LYS A 26 4.42 -14.40 -2.93
C LYS A 26 5.28 -13.57 -1.98
N VAL A 27 6.02 -12.61 -2.50
CA VAL A 27 6.87 -11.73 -1.68
C VAL A 27 6.00 -10.82 -0.82
N PHE A 28 4.92 -10.25 -1.38
CA PHE A 28 3.97 -9.43 -0.64
C PHE A 28 3.50 -10.16 0.64
N ARG A 29 3.04 -11.40 0.49
CA ARG A 29 2.57 -12.20 1.63
C ARG A 29 3.70 -12.51 2.62
N ALA A 30 4.91 -12.77 2.12
CA ALA A 30 6.05 -13.13 2.97
C ALA A 30 6.48 -11.98 3.90
N ARG A 31 6.18 -10.73 3.54
CA ARG A 31 6.57 -9.56 4.34
C ARG A 31 5.60 -9.25 5.47
N HIS A 32 4.49 -9.96 5.56
CA HIS A 32 3.44 -9.70 6.57
C HIS A 32 3.24 -10.90 7.50
N LYS A 33 2.93 -10.62 8.77
CA LYS A 33 2.48 -11.66 9.69
C LYS A 33 1.10 -12.17 9.26
N PRO A 34 0.77 -13.45 9.54
CA PRO A 34 -0.56 -13.98 9.19
C PRO A 34 -1.73 -13.19 9.77
N ASP A 35 -1.55 -12.58 10.95
CA ASP A 35 -2.56 -11.81 11.67
C ASP A 35 -2.34 -10.30 11.57
N VAL A 36 -1.65 -9.84 10.54
CA VAL A 36 -1.35 -8.40 10.33
C VAL A 36 -2.62 -7.55 10.40
N VAL A 37 -2.49 -6.35 10.98
CA VAL A 37 -3.56 -5.36 11.02
C VAL A 37 -3.20 -4.20 10.10
N VAL A 38 -4.06 -3.91 9.14
CA VAL A 38 -3.81 -2.89 8.10
C VAL A 38 -4.90 -1.84 8.14
N ARG A 39 -4.51 -0.57 8.17
CA ARG A 39 -5.44 0.56 8.16
C ARG A 39 -5.31 1.33 6.86
N TRP A 40 -6.44 1.53 6.20
CA TRP A 40 -6.56 2.30 4.96
C TRP A 40 -7.42 3.54 5.20
N PRO A 41 -7.22 4.62 4.44
CA PRO A 41 -8.11 5.76 4.53
C PRO A 41 -9.52 5.39 4.06
N GLY A 42 -10.51 5.95 4.75
CA GLY A 42 -11.92 5.73 4.40
C GLY A 42 -12.51 4.41 4.90
N GLN A 43 -11.75 3.56 5.57
CA GLN A 43 -12.28 2.33 6.17
C GLN A 43 -12.54 2.55 7.66
N PRO A 44 -13.76 2.29 8.13
CA PRO A 44 -14.10 2.48 9.55
C PRO A 44 -13.45 1.43 10.46
N LYS A 45 -13.06 0.28 9.91
CA LYS A 45 -12.40 -0.80 10.63
C LYS A 45 -11.15 -1.24 9.89
N PRO A 46 -10.10 -1.67 10.61
CA PRO A 46 -8.91 -2.17 9.95
C PRO A 46 -9.17 -3.50 9.24
N THR A 47 -8.37 -3.76 8.21
CA THR A 47 -8.28 -5.08 7.60
C THR A 47 -7.44 -5.97 8.52
N VAL A 48 -7.94 -7.14 8.88
CA VAL A 48 -7.23 -8.08 9.77
C VAL A 48 -6.88 -9.34 9.00
N GLY A 49 -5.60 -9.68 9.02
CA GLY A 49 -5.08 -10.92 8.44
C GLY A 49 -4.57 -10.77 7.00
N ILE A 50 -3.57 -11.60 6.69
CA ILE A 50 -2.89 -11.54 5.39
C ILE A 50 -3.80 -11.97 4.23
N GLU A 51 -4.77 -12.87 4.49
CA GLU A 51 -5.70 -13.31 3.45
C GLU A 51 -6.56 -12.13 2.96
N ALA A 52 -7.14 -11.38 3.90
CA ALA A 52 -7.96 -10.22 3.57
C ALA A 52 -7.12 -9.12 2.93
N HIS A 53 -5.91 -8.86 3.45
CA HIS A 53 -5.03 -7.84 2.89
C HIS A 53 -4.55 -8.19 1.47
N THR A 54 -4.27 -9.47 1.23
CA THR A 54 -3.91 -9.94 -0.11
C THR A 54 -5.07 -9.77 -1.08
N ALA A 55 -6.30 -10.12 -0.65
CA ALA A 55 -7.49 -9.99 -1.50
C ALA A 55 -7.76 -8.55 -1.88
N GLU A 56 -7.67 -7.60 -0.93
CA GLU A 56 -7.90 -6.18 -1.24
C GLU A 56 -6.80 -5.60 -2.12
N SER A 57 -5.57 -6.07 -1.98
CA SER A 57 -4.45 -5.63 -2.82
C SER A 57 -4.61 -6.12 -4.25
N ILE A 58 -5.01 -7.38 -4.45
CA ILE A 58 -5.30 -7.94 -5.77
C ILE A 58 -6.44 -7.16 -6.45
N ALA A 59 -7.49 -6.83 -5.68
CA ALA A 59 -8.60 -6.03 -6.19
C ALA A 59 -8.12 -4.65 -6.65
N PHE A 60 -7.24 -4.02 -5.89
CA PHE A 60 -6.65 -2.73 -6.26
C PHE A 60 -5.86 -2.83 -7.57
N TRP A 61 -5.03 -3.87 -7.72
CA TRP A 61 -4.24 -4.07 -8.94
C TRP A 61 -5.12 -4.32 -10.17
N LYS A 62 -6.29 -4.96 -10.00
CA LYS A 62 -7.24 -5.14 -11.10
C LYS A 62 -7.85 -3.82 -11.56
N THR A 63 -8.13 -2.93 -10.61
CA THR A 63 -8.65 -1.59 -10.91
C THR A 63 -7.57 -0.71 -11.53
N PHE A 64 -6.34 -0.77 -11.00
CA PHE A 64 -5.20 0.04 -11.41
C PHE A 64 -4.02 -0.84 -11.82
N PRO A 65 -4.10 -1.53 -12.97
CA PRO A 65 -3.05 -2.49 -13.35
C PRO A 65 -1.68 -1.87 -13.64
N ASP A 66 -1.64 -0.57 -13.93
CA ASP A 66 -0.40 0.18 -14.19
C ASP A 66 0.11 0.94 -12.96
N GLN A 67 -0.43 0.65 -11.78
CA GLN A 67 -0.05 1.37 -10.56
C GLN A 67 1.44 1.24 -10.27
N LYS A 68 2.02 2.29 -9.70
CA LYS A 68 3.43 2.29 -9.33
C LYS A 68 3.71 3.24 -8.17
N LEU A 69 4.46 2.74 -7.19
CA LEU A 69 5.09 3.52 -6.13
C LEU A 69 6.54 3.82 -6.52
N ASP A 70 6.95 5.07 -6.39
CA ASP A 70 8.35 5.46 -6.65
C ASP A 70 9.16 5.26 -5.36
N ASN A 71 9.81 4.10 -5.24
CA ASN A 71 10.57 3.70 -4.06
C ASN A 71 12.08 3.59 -4.30
N HIS A 72 12.58 4.10 -5.42
CA HIS A 72 14.01 4.14 -5.76
C HIS A 72 14.43 5.52 -6.23
N PRO A 73 14.59 6.51 -5.31
CA PRO A 73 14.38 6.44 -3.86
C PRO A 73 12.96 6.81 -3.46
N TYR A 74 12.62 6.51 -2.21
CA TYR A 74 11.46 7.14 -1.57
C TYR A 74 11.70 8.65 -1.42
N ARG A 75 10.62 9.43 -1.41
CA ARG A 75 10.72 10.87 -1.12
C ARG A 75 11.14 11.12 0.33
N VAL A 76 10.61 10.32 1.25
CA VAL A 76 10.99 10.30 2.68
C VAL A 76 11.09 8.85 3.11
N PHE A 77 12.15 8.50 3.81
CA PHE A 77 12.32 7.13 4.30
C PHE A 77 13.22 7.11 5.54
N PHE A 78 12.68 6.62 6.64
CA PHE A 78 13.45 6.47 7.87
C PHE A 78 12.85 5.35 8.74
N ALA A 79 13.61 4.94 9.76
CA ALA A 79 13.18 3.95 10.72
C ALA A 79 13.49 4.43 12.13
N SER A 80 12.69 3.98 13.08
CA SER A 80 12.90 4.21 14.50
C SER A 80 12.41 3.01 15.28
N GLY A 81 13.31 2.29 15.94
CA GLY A 81 12.98 1.04 16.63
C GLY A 81 12.41 0.02 15.68
N ASP A 82 11.21 -0.48 15.99
CA ASP A 82 10.51 -1.48 15.17
C ASP A 82 9.71 -0.88 14.02
N TRP A 83 9.74 0.44 13.85
CA TRP A 83 8.89 1.14 12.87
C TRP A 83 9.70 1.62 11.68
N THR A 84 9.09 1.50 10.50
CA THR A 84 9.55 2.21 9.28
C THR A 84 8.50 3.23 8.88
N CYS A 85 8.96 4.34 8.30
CA CYS A 85 8.10 5.40 7.80
C CYS A 85 8.57 5.79 6.40
N SER A 86 7.66 5.77 5.43
CA SER A 86 7.97 6.13 4.06
C SER A 86 6.90 7.02 3.47
N ILE A 87 7.34 7.90 2.57
CA ILE A 87 6.46 8.66 1.69
C ILE A 87 6.98 8.44 0.28
N ALA A 88 6.10 7.92 -0.59
CA ALA A 88 6.42 7.66 -1.98
C ALA A 88 5.35 8.25 -2.88
N ARG A 89 5.75 8.72 -4.05
CA ARG A 89 4.80 9.13 -5.07
C ARG A 89 4.11 7.88 -5.63
N PHE A 90 2.79 7.92 -5.69
CA PHE A 90 1.96 6.79 -6.11
C PHE A 90 1.03 7.23 -7.22
N ARG A 91 1.00 6.48 -8.32
CA ARG A 91 0.22 6.81 -9.51
C ARG A 91 -0.38 5.58 -10.14
N GLY A 92 -1.43 5.79 -10.91
CA GLY A 92 -2.08 4.72 -11.68
C GLY A 92 -3.26 5.25 -12.47
N THR A 93 -3.81 4.39 -13.31
CA THR A 93 -4.95 4.69 -14.16
C THR A 93 -6.07 3.70 -13.91
N MET A 94 -7.29 4.20 -13.72
CA MET A 94 -8.45 3.34 -13.48
C MET A 94 -8.89 2.65 -14.77
N LYS A 95 -8.27 1.51 -15.04
CA LYS A 95 -8.51 0.72 -16.28
C LYS A 95 -9.45 -0.46 -16.03
N GLY A 96 -9.66 -0.83 -14.78
CA GLY A 96 -10.58 -1.91 -14.39
C GLY A 96 -11.71 -1.40 -13.51
N PRO A 97 -12.73 -2.23 -13.29
CA PRO A 97 -13.83 -1.85 -12.41
C PRO A 97 -13.40 -1.78 -10.95
N MET A 98 -14.14 -0.99 -10.16
CA MET A 98 -13.94 -0.91 -8.72
C MET A 98 -15.17 -1.47 -8.01
N VAL A 99 -14.97 -2.42 -7.11
CA VAL A 99 -16.07 -3.01 -6.34
C VAL A 99 -16.15 -2.31 -4.98
N VAL A 100 -17.31 -1.72 -4.69
CA VAL A 100 -17.59 -1.07 -3.40
C VAL A 100 -18.86 -1.72 -2.85
N GLY A 101 -18.68 -2.63 -1.87
CA GLY A 101 -19.79 -3.42 -1.34
C GLY A 101 -20.35 -4.34 -2.44
N ALA A 102 -21.67 -4.26 -2.67
CA ALA A 102 -22.33 -5.01 -3.73
C ALA A 102 -22.33 -4.27 -5.08
N LYS A 103 -21.73 -3.07 -5.12
CA LYS A 103 -21.76 -2.19 -6.29
C LYS A 103 -20.47 -2.29 -7.08
N GLU A 104 -20.57 -2.40 -8.40
CA GLU A 104 -19.43 -2.36 -9.29
C GLU A 104 -19.46 -1.04 -10.06
N ILE A 105 -18.36 -0.28 -9.96
CA ILE A 105 -18.19 0.99 -10.62
C ILE A 105 -17.34 0.76 -11.87
N PRO A 106 -17.83 1.10 -13.08
CA PRO A 106 -17.03 0.90 -14.30
C PRO A 106 -15.81 1.78 -14.33
N PRO A 107 -14.74 1.37 -15.04
CA PRO A 107 -13.51 2.16 -15.14
C PRO A 107 -13.75 3.51 -15.80
N THR A 108 -13.12 4.54 -15.28
CA THR A 108 -13.23 5.91 -15.82
C THR A 108 -12.14 6.22 -16.85
N GLY A 109 -11.03 5.44 -16.85
CA GLY A 109 -9.88 5.70 -17.69
C GLY A 109 -9.04 6.88 -17.20
N LYS A 110 -9.38 7.48 -16.06
CA LYS A 110 -8.65 8.62 -15.49
C LYS A 110 -7.52 8.16 -14.58
N SER A 111 -6.50 9.00 -14.45
CA SER A 111 -5.30 8.71 -13.68
C SER A 111 -5.28 9.48 -12.36
N PHE A 112 -4.58 8.93 -11.37
CA PHE A 112 -4.30 9.61 -10.11
C PHE A 112 -2.79 9.70 -9.89
N GLU A 113 -2.40 10.67 -9.08
CA GLU A 113 -1.05 10.78 -8.54
C GLU A 113 -1.15 11.44 -7.17
N VAL A 114 -0.69 10.73 -6.15
CA VAL A 114 -0.76 11.17 -4.75
C VAL A 114 0.52 10.79 -4.02
N ASP A 115 0.76 11.42 -2.87
CA ASP A 115 1.75 10.94 -1.92
C ASP A 115 1.14 9.80 -1.12
N PHE A 116 1.89 8.69 -1.01
CA PHE A 116 1.48 7.50 -0.27
C PHE A 116 2.37 7.34 0.95
N TYR A 117 1.75 7.25 2.11
CA TYR A 117 2.42 7.17 3.41
C TYR A 117 2.27 5.76 3.94
N THR A 118 3.39 5.14 4.33
CA THR A 118 3.37 3.83 4.98
C THR A 118 4.09 3.93 6.31
N ILE A 119 3.37 3.67 7.39
CA ILE A 119 3.95 3.59 8.73
C ILE A 119 3.72 2.15 9.21
N ALA A 120 4.79 1.36 9.27
CA ALA A 120 4.71 -0.07 9.51
C ALA A 120 5.54 -0.48 10.71
N LYS A 121 4.95 -1.35 11.54
CA LYS A 121 5.64 -1.97 12.67
C LYS A 121 6.07 -3.38 12.29
N TRP A 122 7.32 -3.71 12.54
CA TRP A 122 7.95 -4.96 12.17
C TRP A 122 8.24 -5.84 13.39
N ASP A 123 8.22 -7.14 13.19
CA ASP A 123 8.65 -8.15 14.15
C ASP A 123 9.27 -9.31 13.39
N ASN A 124 10.56 -9.59 13.66
CA ASN A 124 11.31 -10.67 13.01
C ASN A 124 11.16 -10.68 11.48
N GLY A 125 11.31 -9.51 10.86
CA GLY A 125 11.29 -9.37 9.39
C GLY A 125 9.93 -9.41 8.75
N GLN A 126 8.85 -9.31 9.55
CA GLN A 126 7.47 -9.27 9.05
C GLN A 126 6.69 -8.13 9.69
N ILE A 127 5.79 -7.55 8.93
CA ILE A 127 4.93 -6.46 9.40
C ILE A 127 3.80 -7.03 10.26
N VAL A 128 3.62 -6.47 11.47
CA VAL A 128 2.52 -6.80 12.37
C VAL A 128 1.38 -5.79 12.30
N GLU A 129 1.72 -4.54 11.97
CA GLU A 129 0.76 -3.44 11.84
C GLU A 129 1.21 -2.54 10.69
N GLU A 130 0.28 -2.18 9.83
CA GLU A 130 0.57 -1.34 8.68
C GLU A 130 -0.47 -0.23 8.58
N ASN A 131 -0.01 1.02 8.57
CA ASN A 131 -0.87 2.19 8.43
C ASN A 131 -0.57 2.82 7.08
N LEU A 132 -1.58 2.78 6.20
CA LEU A 132 -1.48 3.26 4.83
C LEU A 132 -2.35 4.51 4.71
N MET A 133 -1.77 5.60 4.24
CA MET A 133 -2.47 6.87 4.15
C MET A 133 -2.19 7.56 2.84
N TYR A 134 -3.22 8.16 2.27
CA TYR A 134 -3.12 9.05 1.12
C TYR A 134 -4.35 9.96 1.13
N ASP A 135 -4.33 11.02 0.32
CA ASP A 135 -5.44 11.94 0.15
C ASP A 135 -6.58 11.23 -0.62
N LEU A 136 -7.48 10.58 0.13
CA LEU A 136 -8.60 9.83 -0.46
C LEU A 136 -9.53 10.74 -1.27
N VAL A 137 -9.83 11.94 -0.77
CA VAL A 137 -10.70 12.89 -1.47
C VAL A 137 -10.07 13.29 -2.80
N GLY A 138 -8.81 13.69 -2.78
CA GLY A 138 -8.08 14.05 -4.00
C GLY A 138 -7.96 12.88 -4.97
N PHE A 139 -7.70 11.68 -4.45
CA PHE A 139 -7.64 10.45 -5.25
C PHE A 139 -8.97 10.21 -5.98
N LEU A 140 -10.09 10.25 -5.27
CA LEU A 140 -11.42 10.04 -5.86
C LEU A 140 -11.77 11.13 -6.89
N GLN A 141 -11.39 12.36 -6.63
CA GLN A 141 -11.60 13.46 -7.59
C GLN A 141 -10.81 13.23 -8.87
N GLN A 142 -9.54 12.82 -8.75
CA GLN A 142 -8.68 12.61 -9.90
C GLN A 142 -9.19 11.49 -10.80
N ILE A 143 -9.70 10.40 -10.24
CA ILE A 143 -10.24 9.29 -11.05
C ILE A 143 -11.71 9.48 -11.44
N GLY A 144 -12.31 10.63 -11.09
CA GLY A 144 -13.64 11.00 -11.54
C GLY A 144 -14.79 10.38 -10.75
N LEU A 145 -14.55 9.88 -9.53
CA LEU A 145 -15.57 9.25 -8.67
C LEU A 145 -16.09 10.20 -7.59
N SER A 146 -15.56 11.42 -7.52
CA SER A 146 -16.02 12.48 -6.61
C SER A 146 -15.89 13.83 -7.27
N LYS A 147 -16.65 14.78 -6.80
CA LYS A 147 -16.62 16.16 -7.30
C LYS A 147 -15.59 17.02 -6.59
#